data_16f6dddc92d92fee9d253041befab23b
#
_entry.id   16f6dddc92d92fee9d253041befab23b
#
_cell.length_a   1.000
_cell.length_b   1.000
_cell.length_c   1.000
_cell.angle_alpha   90.00
_cell.angle_beta   90.00
_cell.angle_gamma   90.00
#
_symmetry.space_group_name_H-M   'P 1'
#
loop_
_entity.id
_entity.type
_entity.pdbx_description
1 polymer ?
#
loop_
_entity_poly.entity_id
_entity_poly.type
_entity_poly.pdbx_seq_one_letter_code
_entity_poly.pdbx_strand_id
1 'polypeptide(L)'
;MNAVETFGLTKYYGKVRGVEDVTLSVAQGDMFGFIGPNGAGKSTTIRSLLGLITPTSGGAKLLGVDIKRSKEALAKVGYLPSEAAFYHGMRVREILELSAKLRKKDCAAKASALCERLGLDPTRRVNELSLGNRKKVGIVCALQHEPELYVLDEPTSGLDPLIQRELYSILQERCEAGATVFLSSHVLSEVGRYCRHAGILRAGRLVACGSVKELVRTGVKRVTLQGAGELPQNEDIRDIKREEGSVSFLYGGTPGELIALLSAMKFEDMTVTDPELSEIFMHYYEGEGE
;
A
#
# COMPACT_ATOMS: atom_id res chain seq x y z
N MET A 1 -19.58 -5.49 6.54
CA MET A 1 -19.23 -6.73 5.80
C MET A 1 -17.78 -6.57 5.33
N ASN A 2 -17.02 -7.66 5.25
CA ASN A 2 -15.62 -7.58 4.82
C ASN A 2 -15.50 -7.84 3.32
N ALA A 3 -14.67 -7.07 2.63
CA ALA A 3 -14.36 -7.25 1.21
C ALA A 3 -13.22 -8.26 1.00
N VAL A 4 -12.25 -8.31 1.94
CA VAL A 4 -11.16 -9.28 1.96
C VAL A 4 -11.06 -9.89 3.34
N GLU A 5 -10.91 -11.21 3.42
CA GLU A 5 -10.64 -11.93 4.65
C GLU A 5 -9.62 -13.04 4.37
N THR A 6 -8.65 -13.18 5.26
CA THR A 6 -7.72 -14.32 5.25
C THR A 6 -7.74 -15.03 6.58
N PHE A 7 -7.56 -16.36 6.57
CA PHE A 7 -7.63 -17.22 7.73
C PHE A 7 -6.40 -18.13 7.73
N GLY A 8 -5.35 -17.75 8.45
CA GLY A 8 -4.11 -18.49 8.50
C GLY A 8 -3.48 -18.76 7.13
N LEU A 9 -3.64 -17.79 6.20
CA LEU A 9 -3.22 -17.96 4.81
C LEU A 9 -1.72 -18.22 4.74
N THR A 10 -1.34 -19.41 4.24
CA THR A 10 0.04 -19.87 4.18
C THR A 10 0.38 -20.34 2.79
N LYS A 11 1.54 -19.93 2.26
CA LYS A 11 2.08 -20.37 0.99
C LYS A 11 3.59 -20.63 1.09
N TYR A 12 3.96 -21.86 0.81
CA TYR A 12 5.35 -22.26 0.60
C TYR A 12 5.60 -22.63 -0.87
N TYR A 13 6.77 -22.33 -1.37
CA TYR A 13 7.31 -22.77 -2.66
C TYR A 13 8.41 -23.80 -2.39
N GLY A 14 8.02 -25.06 -2.32
CA GLY A 14 8.89 -26.12 -1.80
C GLY A 14 9.25 -25.81 -0.34
N LYS A 15 10.53 -25.57 -0.05
CA LYS A 15 11.03 -25.20 1.29
C LYS A 15 11.07 -23.68 1.53
N VAL A 16 10.85 -22.87 0.48
CA VAL A 16 10.93 -21.41 0.60
C VAL A 16 9.57 -20.87 1.04
N ARG A 17 9.57 -20.10 2.14
CA ARG A 17 8.39 -19.40 2.64
C ARG A 17 8.05 -18.23 1.73
N GLY A 18 6.82 -18.22 1.21
CA GLY A 18 6.22 -17.06 0.59
C GLY A 18 5.49 -16.21 1.62
N VAL A 19 4.48 -16.81 2.29
CA VAL A 19 3.75 -16.22 3.44
C VAL A 19 3.34 -17.34 4.41
N GLU A 20 3.16 -16.98 5.68
CA GLU A 20 2.83 -17.93 6.75
C GLU A 20 1.87 -17.29 7.74
N ASP A 21 0.75 -17.96 7.98
CA ASP A 21 -0.28 -17.63 8.98
C ASP A 21 -0.81 -16.18 8.86
N VAL A 22 -1.02 -15.70 7.63
CA VAL A 22 -1.55 -14.35 7.41
C VAL A 22 -3.05 -14.36 7.66
N THR A 23 -3.47 -13.69 8.74
CA THR A 23 -4.88 -13.50 9.11
C THR A 23 -5.18 -12.01 9.19
N LEU A 24 -6.05 -11.52 8.28
CA LEU A 24 -6.49 -10.13 8.23
C LEU A 24 -7.91 -10.00 7.69
N SER A 25 -8.53 -8.87 7.95
CA SER A 25 -9.82 -8.50 7.38
C SER A 25 -9.82 -7.05 6.91
N VAL A 26 -10.44 -6.80 5.75
CA VAL A 26 -10.59 -5.47 5.16
C VAL A 26 -12.08 -5.19 5.01
N ALA A 27 -12.56 -4.13 5.63
CA ALA A 27 -13.96 -3.72 5.56
C ALA A 27 -14.34 -3.22 4.17
N GLN A 28 -15.61 -3.36 3.77
CA GLN A 28 -16.11 -2.75 2.55
C GLN A 28 -16.03 -1.22 2.63
N GLY A 29 -15.69 -0.57 1.52
CA GLY A 29 -15.52 0.89 1.42
C GLY A 29 -14.20 1.41 1.98
N ASP A 30 -13.31 0.51 2.41
CA ASP A 30 -11.99 0.89 2.94
C ASP A 30 -10.92 1.01 1.86
N MET A 31 -9.96 1.89 2.08
CA MET A 31 -8.68 1.91 1.38
C MET A 31 -7.63 1.33 2.32
N PHE A 32 -7.24 0.08 2.07
CA PHE A 32 -6.33 -0.70 2.90
C PHE A 32 -4.95 -0.81 2.24
N GLY A 33 -3.91 -0.42 2.97
CA GLY A 33 -2.51 -0.55 2.56
C GLY A 33 -1.87 -1.83 3.09
N PHE A 34 -1.35 -2.68 2.21
CA PHE A 34 -0.61 -3.87 2.58
C PHE A 34 0.89 -3.64 2.38
N ILE A 35 1.60 -3.39 3.48
CA ILE A 35 2.94 -2.81 3.51
C ILE A 35 3.99 -3.89 3.76
N GLY A 36 5.15 -3.72 3.15
CA GLY A 36 6.32 -4.57 3.41
C GLY A 36 7.42 -4.34 2.37
N PRO A 37 8.68 -4.70 2.69
CA PRO A 37 9.77 -4.61 1.73
C PRO A 37 9.57 -5.57 0.55
N ASN A 38 10.44 -5.45 -0.42
CA ASN A 38 10.50 -6.41 -1.51
C ASN A 38 10.84 -7.80 -0.96
N GLY A 39 10.11 -8.82 -1.42
CA GLY A 39 10.25 -10.19 -0.90
C GLY A 39 9.46 -10.48 0.39
N ALA A 40 8.79 -9.51 1.01
CA ALA A 40 8.01 -9.75 2.23
C ALA A 40 6.81 -10.70 2.06
N GLY A 41 6.38 -10.99 0.81
CA GLY A 41 5.25 -11.89 0.53
C GLY A 41 3.99 -11.17 0.05
N LYS A 42 4.00 -9.84 -0.19
CA LYS A 42 2.83 -9.05 -0.63
C LYS A 42 2.17 -9.62 -1.89
N SER A 43 2.92 -9.78 -2.96
CA SER A 43 2.40 -10.34 -4.22
C SER A 43 1.97 -11.81 -4.08
N THR A 44 2.62 -12.59 -3.19
CA THR A 44 2.20 -13.96 -2.87
C THR A 44 0.82 -13.97 -2.22
N THR A 45 0.57 -13.08 -1.26
CA THR A 45 -0.76 -12.91 -0.63
C THR A 45 -1.79 -12.52 -1.67
N ILE A 46 -1.52 -11.48 -2.47
CA ILE A 46 -2.43 -11.00 -3.53
C ILE A 46 -2.75 -12.12 -4.53
N ARG A 47 -1.75 -12.84 -5.03
CA ARG A 47 -1.97 -13.94 -5.98
C ARG A 47 -2.77 -15.09 -5.36
N SER A 48 -2.58 -15.38 -4.07
CA SER A 48 -3.38 -16.37 -3.35
C SER A 48 -4.84 -15.92 -3.20
N LEU A 49 -5.08 -14.65 -2.84
CA LEU A 49 -6.42 -14.04 -2.76
C LEU A 49 -7.19 -14.14 -4.09
N LEU A 50 -6.49 -13.94 -5.21
CA LEU A 50 -7.07 -14.00 -6.54
C LEU A 50 -7.18 -15.43 -7.10
N GLY A 51 -6.74 -16.45 -6.35
CA GLY A 51 -6.74 -17.83 -6.82
C GLY A 51 -5.75 -18.10 -7.96
N LEU A 52 -4.80 -17.18 -8.20
CA LEU A 52 -3.74 -17.35 -9.20
C LEU A 52 -2.68 -18.38 -8.76
N ILE A 53 -2.54 -18.56 -7.46
CA ILE A 53 -1.74 -19.61 -6.84
C ILE A 53 -2.54 -20.27 -5.72
N THR A 54 -2.36 -21.57 -5.54
CA THR A 54 -3.04 -22.32 -4.49
C THR A 54 -2.27 -22.16 -3.18
N PRO A 55 -2.91 -21.75 -2.07
CA PRO A 55 -2.30 -21.76 -0.74
C PRO A 55 -1.85 -23.17 -0.33
N THR A 56 -0.82 -23.25 0.51
CA THR A 56 -0.37 -24.51 1.12
C THR A 56 -1.33 -24.93 2.24
N SER A 57 -1.81 -23.94 3.04
CA SER A 57 -2.83 -24.13 4.07
C SER A 57 -3.58 -22.82 4.32
N GLY A 58 -4.59 -22.86 5.18
CA GLY A 58 -5.47 -21.73 5.44
C GLY A 58 -6.43 -21.46 4.30
N GLY A 59 -6.98 -20.25 4.26
CA GLY A 59 -7.96 -19.86 3.26
C GLY A 59 -8.17 -18.36 3.20
N ALA A 60 -9.02 -17.93 2.26
CA ALA A 60 -9.43 -16.54 2.14
C ALA A 60 -10.82 -16.42 1.51
N LYS A 61 -11.44 -15.26 1.72
CA LYS A 61 -12.68 -14.86 1.04
C LYS A 61 -12.50 -13.50 0.37
N LEU A 62 -13.10 -13.36 -0.80
CA LEU A 62 -13.27 -12.09 -1.50
C LEU A 62 -14.75 -11.78 -1.63
N LEU A 63 -15.19 -10.61 -1.16
CA LEU A 63 -16.60 -10.18 -1.16
C LEU A 63 -17.54 -11.26 -0.55
N GLY A 64 -17.06 -11.92 0.51
CA GLY A 64 -17.78 -13.00 1.19
C GLY A 64 -17.70 -14.38 0.52
N VAL A 65 -17.12 -14.50 -0.67
CA VAL A 65 -17.00 -15.76 -1.44
C VAL A 65 -15.63 -16.39 -1.21
N ASP A 66 -15.59 -17.69 -0.91
CA ASP A 66 -14.35 -18.46 -0.76
C ASP A 66 -13.54 -18.44 -2.08
N ILE A 67 -12.24 -18.18 -1.98
CA ILE A 67 -11.33 -18.11 -3.13
C ILE A 67 -11.29 -19.39 -3.97
N LYS A 68 -11.66 -20.54 -3.40
CA LYS A 68 -11.79 -21.82 -4.14
C LYS A 68 -13.00 -21.85 -5.08
N ARG A 69 -13.95 -20.93 -4.90
CA ARG A 69 -15.18 -20.78 -5.71
C ARG A 69 -15.28 -19.40 -6.37
N SER A 70 -14.17 -18.73 -6.59
CA SER A 70 -14.06 -17.28 -6.77
C SER A 70 -14.51 -16.71 -8.13
N LYS A 71 -14.96 -17.49 -9.11
CA LYS A 71 -15.30 -16.95 -10.45
C LYS A 71 -16.26 -15.75 -10.40
N GLU A 72 -17.32 -15.84 -9.56
CA GLU A 72 -18.30 -14.76 -9.43
C GLU A 72 -17.72 -13.54 -8.70
N ALA A 73 -16.92 -13.77 -7.66
CA ALA A 73 -16.24 -12.70 -6.95
C ALA A 73 -15.22 -12.00 -7.84
N LEU A 74 -14.43 -12.76 -8.63
CA LEU A 74 -13.42 -12.20 -9.53
C LEU A 74 -14.00 -11.32 -10.65
N ALA A 75 -15.26 -11.55 -11.04
CA ALA A 75 -15.95 -10.66 -11.98
C ALA A 75 -16.14 -9.24 -11.43
N LYS A 76 -16.17 -9.11 -10.09
CA LYS A 76 -16.33 -7.86 -9.34
C LYS A 76 -15.01 -7.27 -8.85
N VAL A 77 -13.88 -7.88 -9.23
CA VAL A 77 -12.53 -7.46 -8.83
C VAL A 77 -11.80 -6.82 -9.99
N GLY A 78 -11.21 -5.66 -9.76
CA GLY A 78 -10.20 -5.04 -10.61
C GLY A 78 -8.81 -5.40 -10.11
N TYR A 79 -8.00 -6.03 -10.94
CA TYR A 79 -6.66 -6.45 -10.55
C TYR A 79 -5.60 -5.75 -11.39
N LEU A 80 -4.64 -5.14 -10.70
CA LEU A 80 -3.40 -4.62 -11.28
C LEU A 80 -2.22 -5.43 -10.72
N PRO A 81 -1.51 -6.22 -11.54
CA PRO A 81 -0.27 -6.86 -11.13
C PRO A 81 0.88 -5.84 -10.99
N SER A 82 1.90 -6.19 -10.23
CA SER A 82 3.15 -5.39 -10.12
C SER A 82 3.76 -5.12 -11.49
N GLU A 83 3.78 -6.13 -12.35
CA GLU A 83 4.18 -6.04 -13.74
C GLU A 83 3.05 -6.51 -14.64
N ALA A 84 2.57 -5.63 -15.51
CA ALA A 84 1.54 -5.96 -16.49
C ALA A 84 2.19 -6.35 -17.83
N ALA A 85 1.89 -7.55 -18.29
CA ALA A 85 2.26 -8.02 -19.62
C ALA A 85 1.08 -7.86 -20.59
N PHE A 86 1.37 -7.39 -21.79
CA PHE A 86 0.38 -7.17 -22.82
C PHE A 86 0.81 -7.85 -24.13
N TYR A 87 -0.15 -8.13 -25.01
CA TYR A 87 0.14 -8.68 -26.32
C TYR A 87 0.93 -7.69 -27.19
N HIS A 88 2.04 -8.14 -27.74
CA HIS A 88 2.86 -7.33 -28.61
C HIS A 88 2.09 -6.86 -29.86
N GLY A 89 2.35 -5.62 -30.26
CA GLY A 89 1.76 -5.04 -31.46
C GLY A 89 0.37 -4.43 -31.30
N MET A 90 -0.36 -4.74 -30.21
CA MET A 90 -1.66 -4.12 -29.95
C MET A 90 -1.51 -2.63 -29.57
N ARG A 91 -2.50 -1.83 -29.99
CA ARG A 91 -2.66 -0.46 -29.49
C ARG A 91 -3.29 -0.46 -28.12
N VAL A 92 -3.06 0.59 -27.35
CA VAL A 92 -3.66 0.77 -26.01
C VAL A 92 -5.18 0.57 -26.09
N ARG A 93 -5.89 1.26 -27.01
CA ARG A 93 -7.34 1.13 -27.18
C ARG A 93 -7.79 -0.31 -27.38
N GLU A 94 -7.05 -1.09 -28.15
CA GLU A 94 -7.39 -2.49 -28.45
C GLU A 94 -7.29 -3.38 -27.21
N ILE A 95 -6.32 -3.10 -26.33
CA ILE A 95 -6.17 -3.77 -25.04
C ILE A 95 -7.31 -3.42 -24.09
N LEU A 96 -7.68 -2.14 -24.01
CA LEU A 96 -8.78 -1.67 -23.16
C LEU A 96 -10.11 -2.28 -23.63
N GLU A 97 -10.38 -2.29 -24.94
CA GLU A 97 -11.54 -2.96 -25.52
C GLU A 97 -11.55 -4.48 -25.27
N LEU A 98 -10.41 -5.14 -25.41
CA LEU A 98 -10.29 -6.57 -25.09
C LEU A 98 -10.60 -6.84 -23.62
N SER A 99 -10.04 -6.04 -22.71
CA SER A 99 -10.32 -6.14 -21.28
C SER A 99 -11.82 -5.96 -20.97
N ALA A 100 -12.47 -4.99 -21.60
CA ALA A 100 -13.91 -4.74 -21.46
C ALA A 100 -14.75 -5.91 -21.98
N LYS A 101 -14.42 -6.43 -23.18
CA LYS A 101 -15.10 -7.58 -23.80
C LYS A 101 -15.00 -8.85 -22.95
N LEU A 102 -13.82 -9.14 -22.37
CA LEU A 102 -13.64 -10.29 -21.47
C LEU A 102 -14.53 -10.20 -20.22
N ARG A 103 -14.83 -8.99 -19.77
CA ARG A 103 -15.73 -8.72 -18.64
C ARG A 103 -17.20 -8.55 -19.05
N LYS A 104 -17.50 -8.62 -20.34
CA LYS A 104 -18.85 -8.42 -20.91
C LYS A 104 -19.49 -7.09 -20.47
N LYS A 105 -18.67 -6.03 -20.37
CA LYS A 105 -19.10 -4.68 -19.98
C LYS A 105 -18.72 -3.68 -21.07
N ASP A 106 -19.56 -2.68 -21.29
CA ASP A 106 -19.19 -1.49 -22.03
C ASP A 106 -18.43 -0.55 -21.09
N CYS A 107 -17.16 -0.31 -21.41
CA CYS A 107 -16.27 0.54 -20.63
C CYS A 107 -15.74 1.73 -21.43
N ALA A 108 -16.22 1.97 -22.66
CA ALA A 108 -15.60 2.92 -23.58
C ALA A 108 -15.50 4.34 -22.99
N ALA A 109 -16.59 4.88 -22.43
CA ALA A 109 -16.60 6.21 -21.83
C ALA A 109 -15.67 6.30 -20.61
N LYS A 110 -15.68 5.27 -19.74
CA LYS A 110 -14.81 5.24 -18.54
C LYS A 110 -13.34 5.06 -18.90
N ALA A 111 -13.03 4.21 -19.89
CA ALA A 111 -11.68 4.05 -20.41
C ALA A 111 -11.13 5.36 -20.97
N SER A 112 -11.94 6.10 -21.78
CA SER A 112 -11.55 7.40 -22.31
C SER A 112 -11.25 8.41 -21.23
N ALA A 113 -12.14 8.56 -20.25
CA ALA A 113 -11.94 9.47 -19.11
C ALA A 113 -10.69 9.13 -18.28
N LEU A 114 -10.45 7.83 -18.02
CA LEU A 114 -9.24 7.39 -17.31
C LEU A 114 -7.97 7.63 -18.12
N CYS A 115 -8.00 7.43 -19.44
CA CYS A 115 -6.87 7.74 -20.32
C CYS A 115 -6.54 9.23 -20.28
N GLU A 116 -7.53 10.11 -20.32
CA GLU A 116 -7.35 11.57 -20.21
C GLU A 116 -6.74 11.93 -18.87
N ARG A 117 -7.31 11.49 -17.75
CA ARG A 117 -6.83 11.78 -16.39
C ARG A 117 -5.39 11.31 -16.17
N LEU A 118 -5.03 10.15 -16.70
CA LEU A 118 -3.68 9.58 -16.54
C LEU A 118 -2.69 10.02 -17.64
N GLY A 119 -3.11 10.87 -18.59
CA GLY A 119 -2.28 11.30 -19.69
C GLY A 119 -1.80 10.12 -20.55
N LEU A 120 -2.68 9.16 -20.85
CA LEU A 120 -2.38 7.96 -21.63
C LEU A 120 -2.96 8.08 -23.04
N ASP A 121 -2.10 8.06 -24.07
CA ASP A 121 -2.53 8.09 -25.47
C ASP A 121 -3.03 6.69 -25.93
N PRO A 122 -4.34 6.53 -26.20
CA PRO A 122 -4.92 5.26 -26.60
C PRO A 122 -4.54 4.81 -28.02
N THR A 123 -3.93 5.67 -28.83
CA THR A 123 -3.57 5.36 -30.22
C THR A 123 -2.20 4.69 -30.33
N ARG A 124 -1.33 4.82 -29.33
CA ARG A 124 0.03 4.27 -29.33
C ARG A 124 0.04 2.76 -29.19
N ARG A 125 1.10 2.12 -29.72
CA ARG A 125 1.34 0.69 -29.53
C ARG A 125 2.00 0.44 -28.18
N VAL A 126 1.62 -0.66 -27.52
CA VAL A 126 2.12 -1.00 -26.17
C VAL A 126 3.64 -1.21 -26.13
N ASN A 127 4.21 -1.78 -27.18
CA ASN A 127 5.66 -1.99 -27.27
C ASN A 127 6.48 -0.68 -27.41
N GLU A 128 5.85 0.43 -27.79
CA GLU A 128 6.45 1.76 -27.89
C GLU A 128 6.36 2.56 -26.57
N LEU A 129 5.66 2.02 -25.58
CA LEU A 129 5.43 2.70 -24.31
C LEU A 129 6.60 2.50 -23.34
N SER A 130 6.91 3.56 -22.56
CA SER A 130 7.75 3.44 -21.37
C SER A 130 7.12 2.51 -20.33
N LEU A 131 7.91 2.07 -19.34
CA LEU A 131 7.42 1.25 -18.24
C LEU A 131 6.24 1.92 -17.51
N GLY A 132 6.34 3.22 -17.19
CA GLY A 132 5.26 3.98 -16.55
C GLY A 132 3.99 4.06 -17.40
N ASN A 133 4.10 4.27 -18.72
CA ASN A 133 2.92 4.27 -19.58
C ASN A 133 2.30 2.88 -19.73
N ARG A 134 3.09 1.80 -19.75
CA ARG A 134 2.55 0.42 -19.67
C ARG A 134 1.82 0.18 -18.35
N LYS A 135 2.34 0.71 -17.25
CA LYS A 135 1.65 0.66 -15.94
C LYS A 135 0.29 1.36 -16.00
N LYS A 136 0.20 2.55 -16.64
CA LYS A 136 -1.06 3.26 -16.84
C LYS A 136 -2.09 2.43 -17.63
N VAL A 137 -1.68 1.68 -18.66
CA VAL A 137 -2.57 0.75 -19.37
C VAL A 137 -3.16 -0.29 -18.41
N GLY A 138 -2.32 -0.90 -17.55
CA GLY A 138 -2.76 -1.85 -16.53
C GLY A 138 -3.74 -1.23 -15.54
N ILE A 139 -3.48 0.00 -15.12
CA ILE A 139 -4.36 0.75 -14.22
C ILE A 139 -5.73 0.95 -14.89
N VAL A 140 -5.78 1.45 -16.11
CA VAL A 140 -7.07 1.63 -16.83
C VAL A 140 -7.80 0.30 -16.97
N CYS A 141 -7.13 -0.79 -17.34
CA CYS A 141 -7.74 -2.13 -17.41
C CYS A 141 -8.35 -2.59 -16.07
N ALA A 142 -7.67 -2.26 -14.95
CA ALA A 142 -8.15 -2.62 -13.62
C ALA A 142 -9.34 -1.77 -13.16
N LEU A 143 -9.44 -0.50 -13.62
CA LEU A 143 -10.39 0.47 -13.10
C LEU A 143 -11.62 0.69 -14.00
N GLN A 144 -11.51 0.55 -15.32
CA GLN A 144 -12.52 0.97 -16.30
C GLN A 144 -13.90 0.32 -16.13
N HIS A 145 -13.96 -0.90 -15.57
CA HIS A 145 -15.21 -1.64 -15.38
C HIS A 145 -15.88 -1.38 -14.03
N GLU A 146 -15.35 -0.45 -13.24
CA GLU A 146 -15.85 -0.03 -11.93
C GLU A 146 -16.18 -1.22 -11.02
N PRO A 147 -15.16 -1.99 -10.59
CA PRO A 147 -15.35 -3.14 -9.71
C PRO A 147 -15.72 -2.72 -8.28
N GLU A 148 -16.29 -3.66 -7.51
CA GLU A 148 -16.57 -3.50 -6.09
C GLU A 148 -15.29 -3.56 -5.22
N LEU A 149 -14.25 -4.27 -5.72
CA LEU A 149 -12.96 -4.42 -5.05
C LEU A 149 -11.80 -4.22 -6.05
N TYR A 150 -10.91 -3.31 -5.71
CA TYR A 150 -9.64 -3.09 -6.42
C TYR A 150 -8.52 -3.78 -5.65
N VAL A 151 -7.80 -4.70 -6.30
CA VAL A 151 -6.60 -5.37 -5.77
C VAL A 151 -5.42 -4.92 -6.60
N LEU A 152 -4.56 -4.08 -6.01
CA LEU A 152 -3.52 -3.37 -6.75
C LEU A 152 -2.13 -3.71 -6.17
N ASP A 153 -1.28 -4.34 -6.97
CA ASP A 153 0.07 -4.73 -6.56
C ASP A 153 1.08 -3.68 -7.00
N GLU A 154 1.62 -2.90 -6.05
CA GLU A 154 2.56 -1.79 -6.27
C GLU A 154 2.04 -0.80 -7.36
N PRO A 155 0.86 -0.18 -7.18
CA PRO A 155 0.20 0.56 -8.25
C PRO A 155 0.95 1.82 -8.69
N THR A 156 1.75 2.43 -7.82
CA THR A 156 2.49 3.69 -8.07
C THR A 156 3.89 3.48 -8.61
N SER A 157 4.39 2.24 -8.59
CA SER A 157 5.75 1.93 -9.04
C SER A 157 5.97 2.32 -10.50
N GLY A 158 7.00 3.16 -10.75
CA GLY A 158 7.36 3.63 -12.09
C GLY A 158 6.48 4.76 -12.65
N LEU A 159 5.58 5.32 -11.85
CA LEU A 159 4.80 6.51 -12.19
C LEU A 159 5.48 7.78 -11.68
N ASP A 160 5.31 8.87 -12.40
CA ASP A 160 5.71 10.20 -11.91
C ASP A 160 4.78 10.69 -10.78
N PRO A 161 5.24 11.63 -9.92
CA PRO A 161 4.50 12.07 -8.74
C PRO A 161 3.12 12.67 -9.03
N LEU A 162 2.92 13.30 -10.19
CA LEU A 162 1.63 13.88 -10.56
C LEU A 162 0.62 12.78 -10.88
N ILE A 163 1.03 11.78 -11.62
CA ILE A 163 0.19 10.62 -11.96
C ILE A 163 -0.08 9.74 -10.73
N GLN A 164 0.87 9.63 -9.80
CA GLN A 164 0.63 8.95 -8.51
C GLN A 164 -0.50 9.63 -7.73
N ARG A 165 -0.47 10.97 -7.62
CA ARG A 165 -1.54 11.75 -6.97
C ARG A 165 -2.88 11.56 -7.65
N GLU A 166 -2.90 11.59 -8.99
CA GLU A 166 -4.11 11.41 -9.76
C GLU A 166 -4.71 10.01 -9.56
N LEU A 167 -3.86 8.97 -9.54
CA LEU A 167 -4.30 7.61 -9.25
C LEU A 167 -4.95 7.52 -7.87
N TYR A 168 -4.34 8.09 -6.84
CA TYR A 168 -4.93 8.09 -5.49
C TYR A 168 -6.23 8.88 -5.42
N SER A 169 -6.34 10.01 -6.15
CA SER A 169 -7.61 10.76 -6.28
C SER A 169 -8.71 9.88 -6.87
N ILE A 170 -8.42 9.17 -7.96
CA ILE A 170 -9.36 8.22 -8.57
C ILE A 170 -9.77 7.13 -7.57
N LEU A 171 -8.83 6.55 -6.85
CA LEU A 171 -9.11 5.49 -5.88
C LEU A 171 -9.94 5.98 -4.71
N GLN A 172 -9.71 7.21 -4.22
CA GLN A 172 -10.53 7.85 -3.18
C GLN A 172 -11.97 8.06 -3.65
N GLU A 173 -12.17 8.61 -4.86
CA GLU A 173 -13.49 8.75 -5.48
C GLU A 173 -14.23 7.40 -5.55
N ARG A 174 -13.52 6.31 -5.85
CA ARG A 174 -14.12 4.96 -5.87
C ARG A 174 -14.48 4.45 -4.48
N CYS A 175 -13.65 4.72 -3.47
CA CYS A 175 -13.99 4.39 -2.07
C CYS A 175 -15.19 5.19 -1.58
N GLU A 176 -15.30 6.47 -1.92
CA GLU A 176 -16.46 7.31 -1.61
C GLU A 176 -17.74 6.81 -2.28
N ALA A 177 -17.61 6.23 -3.48
CA ALA A 177 -18.71 5.55 -4.19
C ALA A 177 -19.01 4.14 -3.65
N GLY A 178 -18.34 3.69 -2.56
CA GLY A 178 -18.59 2.43 -1.88
C GLY A 178 -17.71 1.26 -2.30
N ALA A 179 -16.79 1.43 -3.24
CA ALA A 179 -15.83 0.40 -3.59
C ALA A 179 -14.73 0.26 -2.53
N THR A 180 -14.09 -0.90 -2.49
CA THR A 180 -12.96 -1.19 -1.59
C THR A 180 -11.66 -1.22 -2.37
N VAL A 181 -10.58 -0.71 -1.78
CA VAL A 181 -9.24 -0.76 -2.34
C VAL A 181 -8.32 -1.53 -1.40
N PHE A 182 -7.70 -2.60 -1.92
CA PHE A 182 -6.61 -3.32 -1.29
C PHE A 182 -5.36 -3.12 -2.15
N LEU A 183 -4.42 -2.33 -1.67
CA LEU A 183 -3.19 -2.06 -2.40
C LEU A 183 -1.96 -2.50 -1.64
N SER A 184 -0.97 -3.07 -2.34
CA SER A 184 0.35 -3.29 -1.78
C SER A 184 1.25 -2.10 -2.06
N SER A 185 2.12 -1.78 -1.12
CA SER A 185 3.17 -0.77 -1.30
C SER A 185 4.39 -1.06 -0.42
N HIS A 186 5.54 -0.60 -0.86
CA HIS A 186 6.73 -0.46 -0.03
C HIS A 186 6.97 1.01 0.35
N VAL A 187 6.15 1.95 -0.17
CA VAL A 187 6.23 3.38 0.10
C VAL A 187 5.27 3.73 1.23
N LEU A 188 5.81 3.86 2.44
CA LEU A 188 5.04 4.04 3.67
C LEU A 188 4.31 5.37 3.74
N SER A 189 4.93 6.45 3.24
CA SER A 189 4.33 7.78 3.19
C SER A 189 3.04 7.83 2.35
N GLU A 190 2.97 7.04 1.27
CA GLU A 190 1.75 6.91 0.47
C GLU A 190 0.62 6.26 1.27
N VAL A 191 0.93 5.14 1.94
CA VAL A 191 -0.07 4.44 2.76
C VAL A 191 -0.51 5.28 3.94
N GLY A 192 0.44 5.95 4.62
CA GLY A 192 0.15 6.87 5.73
C GLY A 192 -0.78 8.01 5.31
N ARG A 193 -0.64 8.50 4.08
CA ARG A 193 -1.41 9.63 3.55
C ARG A 193 -2.79 9.23 3.03
N TYR A 194 -2.93 8.08 2.37
CA TYR A 194 -4.11 7.76 1.58
C TYR A 194 -4.94 6.62 2.16
N CYS A 195 -4.34 5.70 2.93
CA CYS A 195 -5.06 4.56 3.49
C CYS A 195 -5.63 4.85 4.88
N ARG A 196 -6.78 4.24 5.19
CA ARG A 196 -7.39 4.32 6.54
C ARG A 196 -6.83 3.24 7.46
N HIS A 197 -6.63 2.05 6.92
CA HIS A 197 -6.07 0.89 7.62
C HIS A 197 -4.88 0.34 6.85
N ALA A 198 -4.00 -0.33 7.58
CA ALA A 198 -2.86 -1.00 6.97
C ALA A 198 -2.52 -2.31 7.68
N GLY A 199 -1.89 -3.22 6.94
CA GLY A 199 -1.27 -4.42 7.46
C GLY A 199 0.22 -4.43 7.10
N ILE A 200 1.08 -4.67 8.08
CA ILE A 200 2.53 -4.71 7.92
C ILE A 200 2.99 -6.15 7.78
N LEU A 201 3.60 -6.47 6.65
CA LEU A 201 4.13 -7.80 6.35
C LEU A 201 5.66 -7.79 6.43
N ARG A 202 6.24 -8.70 7.23
CA ARG A 202 7.69 -8.90 7.36
C ARG A 202 8.01 -10.38 7.24
N ALA A 203 8.98 -10.74 6.38
CA ALA A 203 9.44 -12.11 6.20
C ALA A 203 8.30 -13.15 6.06
N GLY A 204 7.22 -12.80 5.34
CA GLY A 204 6.07 -13.67 5.10
C GLY A 204 5.02 -13.70 6.21
N ARG A 205 5.17 -12.95 7.29
CA ARG A 205 4.22 -12.90 8.42
C ARG A 205 3.62 -11.51 8.58
N LEU A 206 2.37 -11.45 9.02
CA LEU A 206 1.70 -10.20 9.38
C LEU A 206 2.16 -9.82 10.80
N VAL A 207 2.92 -8.72 10.91
CA VAL A 207 3.48 -8.26 12.20
C VAL A 207 2.61 -7.23 12.89
N ALA A 208 1.83 -6.45 12.14
CA ALA A 208 0.86 -5.52 12.68
C ALA A 208 -0.29 -5.29 11.68
N CYS A 209 -1.50 -5.02 12.19
CA CYS A 209 -2.67 -4.70 11.38
C CYS A 209 -3.61 -3.84 12.20
N GLY A 210 -4.09 -2.70 11.64
CA GLY A 210 -5.00 -1.79 12.32
C GLY A 210 -5.22 -0.51 11.52
N SER A 211 -5.88 0.46 12.15
CA SER A 211 -5.96 1.79 11.54
C SER A 211 -4.57 2.41 11.46
N VAL A 212 -4.31 3.16 10.37
CA VAL A 212 -3.03 3.88 10.21
C VAL A 212 -2.75 4.78 11.41
N LYS A 213 -3.79 5.42 11.95
CA LYS A 213 -3.67 6.26 13.16
C LYS A 213 -3.24 5.48 14.40
N GLU A 214 -3.73 4.25 14.59
CA GLU A 214 -3.33 3.39 15.71
C GLU A 214 -1.92 2.84 15.52
N LEU A 215 -1.57 2.44 14.30
CA LEU A 215 -0.23 1.98 13.96
C LEU A 215 0.83 3.07 14.19
N VAL A 216 0.46 4.34 13.98
CA VAL A 216 1.31 5.52 14.27
C VAL A 216 1.33 5.88 15.76
N ARG A 217 0.31 5.52 16.54
CA ARG A 217 0.21 5.80 17.99
C ARG A 217 1.07 4.86 18.83
N THR A 218 2.35 4.80 18.59
CA THR A 218 3.31 4.00 19.40
C THR A 218 3.69 4.65 20.74
N GLY A 219 3.12 5.79 21.08
CA GLY A 219 3.58 6.62 22.21
C GLY A 219 4.86 7.42 21.93
N VAL A 220 5.54 7.10 20.84
CA VAL A 220 6.75 7.79 20.37
C VAL A 220 6.38 9.13 19.73
N LYS A 221 7.20 10.16 19.94
CA LYS A 221 7.06 11.47 19.31
C LYS A 221 8.32 11.81 18.51
N ARG A 222 8.16 12.45 17.37
CA ARG A 222 9.25 13.10 16.64
C ARG A 222 9.42 14.49 17.21
N VAL A 223 10.60 14.77 17.77
CA VAL A 223 11.00 16.08 18.30
C VAL A 223 12.05 16.65 17.37
N THR A 224 11.84 17.89 16.92
CA THR A 224 12.81 18.65 16.15
C THR A 224 13.12 19.94 16.90
N LEU A 225 14.41 20.20 17.15
CA LEU A 225 14.91 21.37 17.86
C LEU A 225 15.80 22.18 16.93
N GLN A 226 15.61 23.50 16.91
CA GLN A 226 16.48 24.44 16.20
C GLN A 226 17.42 25.14 17.18
N GLY A 227 18.69 25.33 16.77
CA GLY A 227 19.69 25.97 17.62
C GLY A 227 20.08 25.16 18.86
N ALA A 228 19.70 23.89 18.93
CA ALA A 228 20.04 23.04 20.07
C ALA A 228 21.50 22.59 20.05
N GLY A 229 22.12 22.55 21.22
CA GLY A 229 23.45 21.96 21.44
C GLY A 229 23.42 20.43 21.44
N GLU A 230 24.26 19.82 22.26
CA GLU A 230 24.29 18.37 22.38
C GLU A 230 23.03 17.85 23.11
N LEU A 231 22.49 16.75 22.59
CA LEU A 231 21.39 16.04 23.24
C LEU A 231 21.92 15.29 24.48
N PRO A 232 21.18 15.30 25.60
CA PRO A 232 21.54 14.48 26.74
C PRO A 232 21.45 12.99 26.42
N GLN A 233 22.28 12.17 27.05
CA GLN A 233 22.14 10.72 26.98
C GLN A 233 20.83 10.30 27.66
N ASN A 234 19.93 9.72 26.92
CA ASN A 234 18.63 9.23 27.41
C ASN A 234 18.23 8.00 26.57
N GLU A 235 17.83 6.93 27.24
CA GLU A 235 17.45 5.64 26.60
C GLU A 235 16.17 5.77 25.74
N ASP A 236 15.34 6.77 26.02
CA ASP A 236 14.11 7.05 25.26
C ASP A 236 14.38 7.85 23.99
N ILE A 237 15.59 8.39 23.79
CA ILE A 237 15.98 9.12 22.59
C ILE A 237 16.56 8.13 21.56
N ARG A 238 15.94 8.07 20.38
CA ARG A 238 16.34 7.18 19.27
C ARG A 238 16.32 7.93 17.93
N ASP A 239 16.92 7.36 16.91
CA ASP A 239 16.92 7.87 15.52
C ASP A 239 17.26 9.37 15.46
N ILE A 240 18.44 9.72 16.02
CA ILE A 240 18.93 11.10 16.03
C ILE A 240 19.42 11.47 14.63
N LYS A 241 18.82 12.51 14.04
CA LYS A 241 19.24 13.12 12.78
C LYS A 241 19.72 14.54 13.06
N ARG A 242 20.89 14.88 12.53
CA ARG A 242 21.48 16.23 12.65
C ARG A 242 21.56 16.84 11.26
N GLU A 243 20.97 18.02 11.13
CA GLU A 243 21.05 18.86 9.93
C GLU A 243 21.64 20.21 10.35
N GLU A 244 22.07 21.03 9.38
CA GLU A 244 22.69 22.31 9.66
C GLU A 244 21.75 23.20 10.48
N GLY A 245 22.08 23.44 11.77
CA GLY A 245 21.30 24.24 12.71
C GLY A 245 20.11 23.54 13.39
N SER A 246 19.84 22.25 13.09
CA SER A 246 18.74 21.52 13.70
C SER A 246 19.12 20.10 14.13
N VAL A 247 18.43 19.58 15.14
CA VAL A 247 18.51 18.20 15.55
C VAL A 247 17.10 17.63 15.70
N SER A 248 16.86 16.46 15.12
CA SER A 248 15.60 15.74 15.29
C SER A 248 15.84 14.34 15.85
N PHE A 249 14.90 13.85 16.66
CA PHE A 249 14.98 12.53 17.28
C PHE A 249 13.60 11.97 17.56
N LEU A 250 13.51 10.66 17.72
CA LEU A 250 12.34 9.98 18.25
C LEU A 250 12.44 9.87 19.77
N TYR A 251 11.36 10.21 20.47
CA TYR A 251 11.26 10.12 21.91
C TYR A 251 10.18 9.13 22.33
N GLY A 252 10.57 8.10 23.12
CA GLY A 252 9.69 6.99 23.51
C GLY A 252 9.16 7.08 24.96
N GLY A 253 9.57 8.08 25.75
CA GLY A 253 9.12 8.28 27.11
C GLY A 253 7.78 9.01 27.24
N THR A 254 7.38 9.32 28.46
CA THR A 254 6.13 10.04 28.73
C THR A 254 6.22 11.51 28.32
N PRO A 255 5.07 12.18 28.04
CA PRO A 255 5.06 13.62 27.74
C PRO A 255 5.66 14.49 28.86
N GLY A 256 5.48 14.08 30.13
CA GLY A 256 6.03 14.79 31.27
C GLY A 256 7.56 14.76 31.34
N GLU A 257 8.13 13.59 31.07
CA GLU A 257 9.59 13.40 30.98
C GLU A 257 10.18 14.15 29.79
N LEU A 258 9.48 14.17 28.65
CA LEU A 258 9.89 14.98 27.48
C LEU A 258 9.94 16.47 27.84
N ILE A 259 8.90 16.99 28.49
CA ILE A 259 8.88 18.39 28.92
C ILE A 259 10.04 18.70 29.91
N ALA A 260 10.29 17.81 30.85
CA ALA A 260 11.41 17.97 31.79
C ALA A 260 12.76 17.97 31.05
N LEU A 261 12.96 17.06 30.10
CA LEU A 261 14.16 16.99 29.30
C LEU A 261 14.37 18.25 28.46
N LEU A 262 13.32 18.71 27.76
CA LEU A 262 13.38 19.94 26.95
C LEU A 262 13.60 21.21 27.81
N SER A 263 13.04 21.28 29.01
CA SER A 263 13.22 22.41 29.93
C SER A 263 14.67 22.56 30.39
N ALA A 264 15.44 21.49 30.38
CA ALA A 264 16.87 21.52 30.77
C ALA A 264 17.80 21.91 29.61
N MET A 265 17.25 22.07 28.38
CA MET A 265 18.01 22.34 27.17
C MET A 265 17.83 23.80 26.73
N LYS A 266 18.83 24.30 25.96
CA LYS A 266 18.70 25.57 25.23
C LYS A 266 18.48 25.29 23.77
N PHE A 267 17.43 25.88 23.20
CA PHE A 267 17.10 25.82 21.78
C PHE A 267 16.31 27.09 21.41
N GLU A 268 16.24 27.38 20.10
CA GLU A 268 15.58 28.59 19.58
C GLU A 268 14.10 28.30 19.25
N ASP A 269 13.83 27.11 18.69
CA ASP A 269 12.48 26.68 18.31
C ASP A 269 12.35 25.17 18.46
N MET A 270 11.09 24.70 18.65
CA MET A 270 10.81 23.27 18.74
C MET A 270 9.51 22.89 18.02
N THR A 271 9.53 21.68 17.45
CA THR A 271 8.34 21.05 16.91
C THR A 271 8.22 19.64 17.47
N VAL A 272 7.03 19.28 17.94
CA VAL A 272 6.72 17.94 18.43
C VAL A 272 5.55 17.41 17.60
N THR A 273 5.78 16.32 16.87
CA THR A 273 4.77 15.71 15.99
C THR A 273 4.65 14.22 16.26
N ASP A 274 3.59 13.61 15.77
CA ASP A 274 3.55 12.16 15.64
C ASP A 274 4.60 11.73 14.60
N PRO A 275 5.31 10.62 14.81
CA PRO A 275 6.28 10.12 13.86
C PRO A 275 5.58 9.70 12.55
N GLU A 276 6.30 9.76 11.44
CA GLU A 276 5.82 9.21 10.18
C GLU A 276 5.72 7.67 10.25
N LEU A 277 4.82 7.09 9.44
CA LEU A 277 4.68 5.63 9.36
C LEU A 277 6.00 4.95 8.98
N SER A 278 6.84 5.63 8.20
CA SER A 278 8.20 5.19 7.83
C SER A 278 9.13 5.01 9.02
N GLU A 279 9.04 5.87 10.01
CA GLU A 279 9.88 5.86 11.21
C GLU A 279 9.46 4.73 12.16
N ILE A 280 8.16 4.50 12.25
CA ILE A 280 7.59 3.39 13.02
C ILE A 280 7.90 2.05 12.37
N PHE A 281 7.83 2.01 11.05
CA PHE A 281 8.12 0.81 10.29
C PHE A 281 9.57 0.32 10.52
N MET A 282 10.54 1.24 10.59
CA MET A 282 11.92 0.90 10.94
C MET A 282 12.00 0.26 12.32
N HIS A 283 11.21 0.74 13.29
CA HIS A 283 11.14 0.13 14.63
C HIS A 283 10.63 -1.34 14.59
N TYR A 284 9.61 -1.64 13.75
CA TYR A 284 9.17 -3.02 13.53
C TYR A 284 10.22 -3.87 12.79
N TYR A 285 11.20 -3.25 12.12
CA TYR A 285 12.28 -3.94 11.40
C TYR A 285 13.53 -4.11 12.25
N GLU A 286 13.86 -3.19 13.13
CA GLU A 286 15.06 -3.21 13.97
C GLU A 286 14.85 -3.94 15.32
N GLY A 287 13.60 -4.03 15.81
CA GLY A 287 13.24 -4.51 17.14
C GLY A 287 13.30 -6.01 17.41
N GLU A 288 13.79 -6.87 16.49
CA GLU A 288 14.03 -8.30 16.70
C GLU A 288 15.33 -8.76 16.02
N GLY A 289 16.43 -8.16 16.43
CA GLY A 289 17.79 -8.60 16.12
C GLY A 289 18.49 -9.07 17.39
N GLU A 290 17.87 -10.02 18.14
CA GLU A 290 18.52 -10.91 19.10
C GLU A 290 17.91 -12.31 19.03
#